data_09a91d298b615dbb2e337da3e4cb7fd8
#
_entry.id   09a91d298b615dbb2e337da3e4cb7fd8
#
_cell.length_a   1.000
_cell.length_b   1.000
_cell.length_c   1.000
_cell.angle_alpha   90.00
_cell.angle_beta   90.00
_cell.angle_gamma   90.00
#
_symmetry.space_group_name_H-M   'P 1'
#
loop_
_entity.id
_entity.type
_entity.pdbx_description
1 polymer ?
#
loop_
_entity_poly.entity_id
_entity_poly.type
_entity_poly.pdbx_seq_one_letter_code
_entity_poly.pdbx_strand_id
1 'polypeptide(L)'
;MIDKLKLYRGQSFDPFFNLAVEEYLLQNTDEGCCTLYLWQNQNTVVIGRNQNAFKECRTTLLEDEGGKLARRLSGGGAVFHDLGNLNFTFLVPTADYDLDKQLKVIELACEKLGVKVERSGRNDILADGRKFSGNAFYKNGPRAYHHGTLMVDVDREKMGRYLNPSKAKLSSKGVDSVRSRVVNLKELASDTTIELLSQKLAEAFGQVYGLPYEEIGLLEKDRKAIQPLFEKYSSWEWRLGREIPFTFECGKRFPWGSVQIQLMVDGGRVKEAEVYSDSMDWSIAERLKAALEGESFGEAALCLAAEKACPDIASDICRMIQEQEI
;
A
#
# COMPACT_ATOMS: atom_id res chain seq x y z
N MET A 1 -17.75 18.71 -3.92
CA MET A 1 -18.41 17.80 -4.92
C MET A 1 -17.55 17.77 -6.15
N ILE A 2 -17.27 16.60 -6.72
CA ILE A 2 -16.44 16.45 -7.93
C ILE A 2 -17.22 16.97 -9.14
N ASP A 3 -16.62 17.91 -9.85
CA ASP A 3 -17.13 18.55 -11.08
C ASP A 3 -16.13 18.49 -12.25
N LYS A 4 -14.89 18.01 -11.98
CA LYS A 4 -13.84 17.85 -12.98
C LYS A 4 -13.14 16.49 -12.84
N LEU A 5 -12.90 15.82 -14.00
CA LEU A 5 -12.15 14.58 -14.05
C LEU A 5 -10.87 14.76 -14.86
N LYS A 6 -9.75 14.23 -14.33
CA LYS A 6 -8.47 14.17 -15.03
C LYS A 6 -8.02 12.71 -15.14
N LEU A 7 -7.46 12.32 -16.28
CA LEU A 7 -6.84 11.02 -16.49
C LEU A 7 -5.35 11.23 -16.80
N TYR A 8 -4.49 10.57 -16.07
CA TYR A 8 -3.07 10.50 -16.38
C TYR A 8 -2.64 9.05 -16.59
N ARG A 9 -1.96 8.77 -17.71
CA ARG A 9 -1.36 7.47 -18.00
C ARG A 9 0.15 7.58 -17.86
N GLY A 10 0.71 6.88 -16.86
CA GLY A 10 2.15 6.81 -16.64
C GLY A 10 2.87 6.14 -17.79
N GLN A 11 3.99 6.71 -18.19
CA GLN A 11 4.84 6.17 -19.27
C GLN A 11 6.12 5.53 -18.74
N SER A 12 6.39 5.66 -17.45
CA SER A 12 7.55 5.06 -16.78
C SER A 12 7.19 3.73 -16.15
N PHE A 13 8.16 2.83 -16.12
CA PHE A 13 8.09 1.56 -15.38
C PHE A 13 8.95 1.58 -14.11
N ASP A 14 9.58 2.72 -13.80
CA ASP A 14 10.37 2.91 -12.59
C ASP A 14 9.47 3.19 -11.38
N PRO A 15 9.49 2.32 -10.34
CA PRO A 15 8.62 2.47 -9.18
C PRO A 15 8.88 3.76 -8.39
N PHE A 16 10.12 4.23 -8.35
CA PHE A 16 10.46 5.44 -7.59
C PHE A 16 9.90 6.68 -8.27
N PHE A 17 10.01 6.73 -9.60
CA PHE A 17 9.42 7.80 -10.37
C PHE A 17 7.88 7.76 -10.30
N ASN A 18 7.27 6.59 -10.43
CA ASN A 18 5.82 6.45 -10.40
C ASN A 18 5.21 6.81 -9.04
N LEU A 19 5.85 6.44 -7.93
CA LEU A 19 5.43 6.85 -6.59
C LEU A 19 5.67 8.34 -6.34
N ALA A 20 6.73 8.91 -6.89
CA ALA A 20 6.98 10.35 -6.86
C ALA A 20 5.91 11.13 -7.62
N VAL A 21 5.47 10.63 -8.77
CA VAL A 21 4.34 11.18 -9.55
C VAL A 21 3.04 11.07 -8.76
N GLU A 22 2.76 9.92 -8.11
CA GLU A 22 1.57 9.75 -7.28
C GLU A 22 1.52 10.80 -6.16
N GLU A 23 2.62 11.00 -5.44
CA GLU A 23 2.70 12.01 -4.38
C GLU A 23 2.61 13.44 -4.94
N TYR A 24 3.25 13.72 -6.07
CA TYR A 24 3.14 15.01 -6.75
C TYR A 24 1.69 15.34 -7.15
N LEU A 25 1.00 14.39 -7.77
CA LEU A 25 -0.41 14.55 -8.16
C LEU A 25 -1.30 14.74 -6.92
N LEU A 26 -1.03 14.02 -5.83
CA LEU A 26 -1.74 14.20 -4.56
C LEU A 26 -1.56 15.63 -4.04
N GLN A 27 -0.31 16.11 -3.98
CA GLN A 27 0.01 17.45 -3.50
C GLN A 27 -0.61 18.58 -4.36
N ASN A 28 -0.92 18.28 -5.62
CA ASN A 28 -1.50 19.21 -6.58
C ASN A 28 -2.95 18.87 -6.97
N THR A 29 -3.66 18.13 -6.13
CA THR A 29 -5.08 17.86 -6.31
C THR A 29 -5.89 19.14 -6.09
N ASP A 30 -6.62 19.58 -7.12
CA ASP A 30 -7.50 20.75 -7.07
C ASP A 30 -8.82 20.43 -6.36
N GLU A 31 -9.46 21.44 -5.78
CA GLU A 31 -10.84 21.31 -5.26
C GLU A 31 -11.80 20.91 -6.39
N GLY A 32 -12.77 20.05 -6.08
CA GLY A 32 -13.75 19.55 -7.05
C GLY A 32 -13.16 18.61 -8.12
N CYS A 33 -11.87 18.26 -8.07
CA CYS A 33 -11.23 17.42 -9.07
C CYS A 33 -10.99 15.98 -8.56
N CYS A 34 -11.30 15.00 -9.41
CA CYS A 34 -10.82 13.63 -9.24
C CYS A 34 -9.85 13.30 -10.36
N THR A 35 -8.64 12.88 -10.01
CA THR A 35 -7.64 12.41 -10.97
C THR A 35 -7.52 10.91 -10.89
N LEU A 36 -7.69 10.21 -12.02
CA LEU A 36 -7.34 8.80 -12.16
C LEU A 36 -5.96 8.70 -12.78
N TYR A 37 -5.03 8.11 -12.05
CA TYR A 37 -3.67 7.80 -12.51
C TYR A 37 -3.54 6.30 -12.74
N LEU A 38 -3.18 5.89 -13.97
CA LEU A 38 -2.94 4.50 -14.37
C LEU A 38 -1.46 4.32 -14.67
N TRP A 39 -0.83 3.30 -14.06
CA TRP A 39 0.62 3.13 -14.11
C TRP A 39 1.09 1.71 -13.88
N GLN A 40 2.29 1.40 -14.29
CA GLN A 40 2.91 0.08 -14.14
C GLN A 40 4.31 0.19 -13.57
N ASN A 41 4.76 -0.84 -12.85
CA ASN A 41 6.16 -0.99 -12.45
C ASN A 41 6.72 -2.28 -13.05
N GLN A 42 7.99 -2.26 -13.39
CA GLN A 42 8.71 -3.43 -13.84
C GLN A 42 9.43 -4.10 -12.68
N ASN A 43 9.20 -5.41 -12.48
CA ASN A 43 9.92 -6.27 -11.55
C ASN A 43 10.16 -5.62 -10.16
N THR A 44 9.08 -5.27 -9.46
CA THR A 44 9.14 -4.47 -8.25
C THR A 44 8.36 -5.11 -7.10
N VAL A 45 8.94 -5.14 -5.92
CA VAL A 45 8.20 -5.34 -4.67
C VAL A 45 7.89 -3.97 -4.06
N VAL A 46 6.60 -3.69 -3.81
CA VAL A 46 6.17 -2.46 -3.13
C VAL A 46 5.66 -2.82 -1.74
N ILE A 47 6.34 -2.31 -0.72
CA ILE A 47 5.95 -2.46 0.68
C ILE A 47 5.12 -1.27 1.16
N GLY A 48 4.27 -1.53 2.16
CA GLY A 48 3.54 -0.47 2.87
C GLY A 48 4.47 0.41 3.70
N ARG A 49 4.00 1.61 4.04
CA ARG A 49 4.78 2.65 4.72
C ARG A 49 5.56 2.14 5.93
N ASN A 50 4.91 1.31 6.76
CA ASN A 50 5.45 0.90 8.06
C ASN A 50 5.92 -0.56 8.08
N GLN A 51 6.05 -1.21 6.91
CA GLN A 51 6.53 -2.59 6.89
C GLN A 51 8.05 -2.67 7.01
N ASN A 52 8.51 -3.72 7.70
CA ASN A 52 9.93 -4.09 7.72
C ASN A 52 10.30 -4.73 6.37
N ALA A 53 11.14 -4.05 5.60
CA ALA A 53 11.53 -4.47 4.26
C ALA A 53 12.14 -5.88 4.23
N PHE A 54 13.02 -6.19 5.16
CA PHE A 54 13.75 -7.46 5.22
C PHE A 54 12.86 -8.63 5.66
N LYS A 55 11.76 -8.36 6.40
CA LYS A 55 10.79 -9.40 6.75
C LYS A 55 9.79 -9.68 5.62
N GLU A 56 9.51 -8.70 4.79
CA GLU A 56 8.47 -8.80 3.74
C GLU A 56 9.01 -9.20 2.38
N CYS A 57 10.29 -8.94 2.10
CA CYS A 57 10.91 -9.15 0.81
C CYS A 57 12.29 -9.80 0.93
N ARG A 58 12.59 -10.69 0.01
CA ARG A 58 13.95 -11.21 -0.21
C ARG A 58 14.72 -10.20 -1.04
N THR A 59 15.16 -9.13 -0.37
CA THR A 59 15.69 -7.92 -1.02
C THR A 59 16.91 -8.21 -1.89
N THR A 60 17.89 -8.95 -1.38
CA THR A 60 19.09 -9.35 -2.14
C THR A 60 18.73 -10.10 -3.40
N LEU A 61 17.89 -11.13 -3.30
CA LEU A 61 17.46 -11.91 -4.47
C LEU A 61 16.74 -11.06 -5.50
N LEU A 62 15.86 -10.15 -5.05
CA LEU A 62 15.13 -9.24 -5.94
C LEU A 62 16.09 -8.32 -6.69
N GLU A 63 17.06 -7.72 -5.98
CA GLU A 63 18.04 -6.78 -6.56
C GLU A 63 19.04 -7.49 -7.49
N ASP A 64 19.53 -8.68 -7.13
CA ASP A 64 20.41 -9.50 -7.96
C ASP A 64 19.75 -9.89 -9.30
N GLU A 65 18.43 -10.02 -9.33
CA GLU A 65 17.64 -10.30 -10.54
C GLU A 65 17.11 -9.03 -11.24
N GLY A 66 17.69 -7.86 -10.90
CA GLY A 66 17.39 -6.57 -11.52
C GLY A 66 16.05 -5.98 -11.11
N GLY A 67 15.44 -6.48 -10.03
CA GLY A 67 14.23 -5.94 -9.46
C GLY A 67 14.48 -4.78 -8.50
N LYS A 68 13.42 -4.11 -8.08
CA LYS A 68 13.48 -2.96 -7.18
C LYS A 68 12.56 -3.14 -5.98
N LEU A 69 13.06 -2.76 -4.79
CA LEU A 69 12.21 -2.59 -3.62
C LEU A 69 11.79 -1.13 -3.50
N ALA A 70 10.49 -0.88 -3.40
CA ALA A 70 9.94 0.45 -3.20
C ALA A 70 9.02 0.49 -1.98
N ARG A 71 8.89 1.65 -1.34
CA ARG A 71 7.99 1.89 -0.20
C ARG A 71 6.99 2.97 -0.55
N ARG A 72 5.69 2.67 -0.42
CA ARG A 72 4.60 3.62 -0.68
C ARG A 72 4.21 4.40 0.59
N LEU A 73 3.42 5.48 0.44
CA LEU A 73 2.90 6.28 1.56
C LEU A 73 1.79 5.57 2.34
N SER A 74 0.97 4.77 1.66
CA SER A 74 -0.15 4.06 2.29
C SER A 74 0.29 2.88 3.13
N GLY A 75 -0.57 2.43 4.03
CA GLY A 75 -0.39 1.20 4.79
C GLY A 75 -0.61 -0.08 3.96
N GLY A 76 -0.90 -1.17 4.66
CA GLY A 76 -1.15 -2.48 4.07
C GLY A 76 0.10 -3.31 3.80
N GLY A 77 -0.10 -4.51 3.25
CA GLY A 77 0.94 -5.51 3.01
C GLY A 77 1.78 -5.28 1.75
N ALA A 78 2.84 -6.07 1.61
CA ALA A 78 3.70 -6.07 0.42
C ALA A 78 2.98 -6.67 -0.79
N VAL A 79 3.27 -6.12 -1.97
CA VAL A 79 2.76 -6.57 -3.26
C VAL A 79 3.91 -6.68 -4.26
N PHE A 80 3.73 -7.52 -5.28
CA PHE A 80 4.66 -7.64 -6.39
C PHE A 80 4.04 -7.07 -7.66
N HIS A 81 4.81 -6.29 -8.40
CA HIS A 81 4.45 -5.67 -9.66
C HIS A 81 5.42 -6.11 -10.76
N ASP A 82 4.88 -6.54 -11.87
CA ASP A 82 5.53 -6.65 -13.15
C ASP A 82 4.68 -5.96 -14.24
N LEU A 83 5.05 -6.11 -15.50
CA LEU A 83 4.29 -5.51 -16.61
C LEU A 83 2.94 -6.19 -16.88
N GLY A 84 2.64 -7.29 -16.19
CA GLY A 84 1.31 -7.92 -16.16
C GLY A 84 0.38 -7.34 -15.11
N ASN A 85 0.83 -6.36 -14.30
CA ASN A 85 0.03 -5.66 -13.31
C ASN A 85 -0.22 -4.21 -13.73
N LEU A 86 -1.47 -3.76 -13.70
CA LEU A 86 -1.85 -2.36 -13.84
C LEU A 86 -2.14 -1.79 -12.44
N ASN A 87 -1.52 -0.68 -12.10
CA ASN A 87 -1.87 0.08 -10.92
C ASN A 87 -2.84 1.20 -11.28
N PHE A 88 -3.74 1.50 -10.37
CA PHE A 88 -4.61 2.67 -10.44
C PHE A 88 -4.47 3.50 -9.16
N THR A 89 -4.67 4.82 -9.29
CA THR A 89 -4.76 5.73 -8.15
C THR A 89 -5.83 6.77 -8.42
N PHE A 90 -6.84 6.84 -7.55
CA PHE A 90 -7.81 7.94 -7.51
C PHE A 90 -7.34 8.98 -6.50
N LEU A 91 -7.05 10.19 -6.97
CA LEU A 91 -6.60 11.31 -6.13
C LEU A 91 -7.72 12.34 -6.05
N VAL A 92 -8.11 12.72 -4.83
CA VAL A 92 -9.25 13.58 -4.57
C VAL A 92 -9.02 14.47 -3.34
N PRO A 93 -9.72 15.61 -3.22
CA PRO A 93 -9.85 16.27 -1.93
C PRO A 93 -10.47 15.33 -0.90
N THR A 94 -10.01 15.39 0.36
CA THR A 94 -10.52 14.50 1.44
C THR A 94 -12.03 14.67 1.64
N ALA A 95 -12.56 15.88 1.44
CA ALA A 95 -14.00 16.17 1.54
C ALA A 95 -14.84 15.45 0.48
N ASP A 96 -14.23 15.11 -0.66
CA ASP A 96 -14.89 14.45 -1.80
C ASP A 96 -14.51 12.96 -1.93
N TYR A 97 -13.86 12.40 -0.89
CA TYR A 97 -13.43 11.02 -0.89
C TYR A 97 -14.60 10.06 -0.77
N ASP A 98 -14.87 9.33 -1.83
CA ASP A 98 -15.94 8.34 -1.93
C ASP A 98 -15.36 7.00 -2.45
N LEU A 99 -15.07 6.11 -1.51
CA LEU A 99 -14.49 4.81 -1.82
C LEU A 99 -15.44 3.94 -2.65
N ASP A 100 -16.73 3.97 -2.34
CA ASP A 100 -17.72 3.14 -3.03
C ASP A 100 -17.82 3.53 -4.51
N LYS A 101 -17.77 4.83 -4.79
CA LYS A 101 -17.78 5.35 -6.15
C LYS A 101 -16.51 4.97 -6.92
N GLN A 102 -15.33 5.04 -6.26
CA GLN A 102 -14.06 4.65 -6.85
C GLN A 102 -13.98 3.13 -7.12
N LEU A 103 -14.46 2.31 -6.19
CA LEU A 103 -14.55 0.86 -6.39
C LEU A 103 -15.54 0.50 -7.50
N LYS A 104 -16.64 1.27 -7.64
CA LYS A 104 -17.60 1.07 -8.74
C LYS A 104 -16.98 1.27 -10.11
N VAL A 105 -15.98 2.16 -10.25
CA VAL A 105 -15.21 2.31 -11.51
C VAL A 105 -14.49 1.00 -11.85
N ILE A 106 -13.85 0.38 -10.87
CA ILE A 106 -13.12 -0.88 -11.07
C ILE A 106 -14.11 -2.01 -11.44
N GLU A 107 -15.22 -2.12 -10.69
CA GLU A 107 -16.26 -3.12 -10.95
C GLU A 107 -16.82 -2.98 -12.36
N LEU A 108 -17.19 -1.77 -12.78
CA LEU A 108 -17.75 -1.51 -14.11
C LEU A 108 -16.73 -1.78 -15.22
N ALA A 109 -15.45 -1.47 -15.01
CA ALA A 109 -14.40 -1.77 -15.96
C ALA A 109 -14.24 -3.28 -16.17
N CYS A 110 -14.29 -4.07 -15.08
CA CYS A 110 -14.24 -5.53 -15.15
C CYS A 110 -15.51 -6.11 -15.80
N GLU A 111 -16.68 -5.56 -15.47
CA GLU A 111 -17.96 -5.96 -16.11
C GLU A 111 -17.90 -5.77 -17.64
N LYS A 112 -17.32 -4.66 -18.13
CA LYS A 112 -17.10 -4.40 -19.56
C LYS A 112 -16.13 -5.38 -20.23
N LEU A 113 -15.33 -6.11 -19.46
CA LEU A 113 -14.49 -7.23 -19.91
C LEU A 113 -15.19 -8.59 -19.77
N GLY A 114 -16.45 -8.63 -19.29
CA GLY A 114 -17.18 -9.86 -19.05
C GLY A 114 -16.80 -10.56 -17.74
N VAL A 115 -16.04 -9.91 -16.84
CA VAL A 115 -15.60 -10.48 -15.57
C VAL A 115 -16.46 -9.95 -14.44
N LYS A 116 -17.13 -10.86 -13.71
CA LYS A 116 -17.84 -10.51 -12.47
C LYS A 116 -16.86 -10.43 -11.31
N VAL A 117 -16.99 -9.38 -10.52
CA VAL A 117 -16.12 -9.15 -9.38
C VAL A 117 -16.92 -8.87 -8.11
N GLU A 118 -16.34 -9.12 -6.96
CA GLU A 118 -16.92 -8.88 -5.65
C GLU A 118 -15.88 -8.29 -4.69
N ARG A 119 -16.32 -7.42 -3.80
CA ARG A 119 -15.49 -6.86 -2.73
C ARG A 119 -15.36 -7.88 -1.60
N SER A 120 -14.18 -8.04 -1.05
CA SER A 120 -13.93 -8.99 0.03
C SER A 120 -13.01 -8.42 1.10
N GLY A 121 -13.39 -8.66 2.36
CA GLY A 121 -12.61 -8.22 3.50
C GLY A 121 -12.44 -6.72 3.55
N ARG A 122 -11.22 -6.27 3.93
CA ARG A 122 -10.92 -4.85 4.14
C ARG A 122 -10.49 -4.11 2.88
N ASN A 123 -9.89 -4.83 1.93
CA ASN A 123 -9.16 -4.20 0.83
C ASN A 123 -8.93 -5.09 -0.39
N ASP A 124 -9.64 -6.21 -0.52
CA ASP A 124 -9.48 -7.11 -1.66
C ASP A 124 -10.67 -7.01 -2.62
N ILE A 125 -10.42 -7.18 -3.92
CA ILE A 125 -11.46 -7.46 -4.91
C ILE A 125 -11.16 -8.83 -5.51
N LEU A 126 -12.21 -9.66 -5.54
CA LEU A 126 -12.15 -11.02 -6.03
C LEU A 126 -12.83 -11.14 -7.39
N ALA A 127 -12.34 -12.06 -8.20
CA ALA A 127 -13.01 -12.59 -9.37
C ALA A 127 -12.95 -14.12 -9.28
N ASP A 128 -14.08 -14.79 -9.50
CA ASP A 128 -14.20 -16.25 -9.33
C ASP A 128 -13.67 -16.72 -7.95
N GLY A 129 -14.03 -15.98 -6.87
CA GLY A 129 -13.62 -16.27 -5.49
C GLY A 129 -12.12 -16.11 -5.21
N ARG A 130 -11.32 -15.62 -6.17
CA ARG A 130 -9.86 -15.43 -6.06
C ARG A 130 -9.50 -13.95 -6.21
N LYS A 131 -8.52 -13.50 -5.44
CA LYS A 131 -8.08 -12.11 -5.44
C LYS A 131 -7.35 -11.76 -6.75
N PHE A 132 -7.76 -10.67 -7.42
CA PHE A 132 -7.03 -10.07 -8.52
C PHE A 132 -6.60 -8.62 -8.25
N SER A 133 -7.17 -8.01 -7.19
CA SER A 133 -6.88 -6.63 -6.81
C SER A 133 -6.70 -6.49 -5.31
N GLY A 134 -5.67 -5.78 -4.90
CA GLY A 134 -5.45 -5.32 -3.53
C GLY A 134 -5.44 -3.81 -3.48
N ASN A 135 -6.11 -3.23 -2.47
CA ASN A 135 -6.33 -1.81 -2.35
C ASN A 135 -5.68 -1.25 -1.09
N ALA A 136 -5.26 0.00 -1.13
CA ALA A 136 -4.78 0.74 0.03
C ALA A 136 -5.18 2.21 -0.09
N PHE A 137 -5.19 2.90 1.06
CA PHE A 137 -5.74 4.23 1.19
C PHE A 137 -4.74 5.13 1.91
N TYR A 138 -4.76 6.41 1.55
CA TYR A 138 -3.96 7.42 2.22
C TYR A 138 -4.75 8.71 2.33
N LYS A 139 -4.82 9.27 3.53
CA LYS A 139 -5.42 10.57 3.79
C LYS A 139 -4.43 11.40 4.60
N ASN A 140 -4.16 12.60 4.14
CA ASN A 140 -3.29 13.53 4.85
C ASN A 140 -3.80 14.96 4.65
N GLY A 141 -4.35 15.54 5.71
CA GLY A 141 -4.97 16.85 5.66
C GLY A 141 -6.10 16.91 4.63
N PRO A 142 -6.06 17.90 3.70
CA PRO A 142 -7.15 18.13 2.75
C PRO A 142 -7.16 17.18 1.56
N ARG A 143 -6.22 16.24 1.46
CA ARG A 143 -6.03 15.38 0.28
C ARG A 143 -6.03 13.91 0.64
N ALA A 144 -6.56 13.10 -0.27
CA ALA A 144 -6.64 11.67 -0.12
C ALA A 144 -6.41 10.96 -1.45
N TYR A 145 -5.92 9.72 -1.37
CA TYR A 145 -6.00 8.80 -2.48
C TYR A 145 -6.45 7.41 -2.07
N HIS A 146 -7.01 6.71 -3.04
CA HIS A 146 -7.23 5.27 -3.06
C HIS A 146 -6.44 4.71 -4.23
N HIS A 147 -5.55 3.78 -3.97
CA HIS A 147 -4.81 3.09 -5.01
C HIS A 147 -4.88 1.58 -4.87
N GLY A 148 -4.56 0.88 -5.94
CA GLY A 148 -4.55 -0.56 -5.92
C GLY A 148 -3.90 -1.17 -7.15
N THR A 149 -3.84 -2.50 -7.12
CA THR A 149 -3.29 -3.35 -8.16
C THR A 149 -4.41 -4.03 -8.93
N LEU A 150 -4.21 -4.29 -10.21
CA LEU A 150 -5.08 -5.09 -11.06
C LEU A 150 -4.22 -6.13 -11.78
N MET A 151 -4.33 -7.39 -11.37
CA MET A 151 -3.56 -8.49 -11.93
C MET A 151 -4.16 -8.92 -13.26
N VAL A 152 -3.51 -8.53 -14.37
CA VAL A 152 -3.93 -8.91 -15.73
C VAL A 152 -3.23 -10.20 -16.16
N ASP A 153 -1.89 -10.23 -16.10
CA ASP A 153 -1.05 -11.37 -16.51
C ASP A 153 0.26 -11.39 -15.69
N VAL A 154 0.14 -11.29 -14.36
CA VAL A 154 1.26 -11.24 -13.41
C VAL A 154 1.96 -12.60 -13.32
N ASP A 155 3.29 -12.59 -13.32
CA ASP A 155 4.11 -13.77 -13.04
C ASP A 155 4.03 -14.16 -11.54
N ARG A 156 3.16 -15.13 -11.26
CA ARG A 156 2.93 -15.61 -9.88
C ARG A 156 4.11 -16.41 -9.31
N GLU A 157 5.02 -16.90 -10.15
CA GLU A 157 6.23 -17.57 -9.67
C GLU A 157 7.21 -16.56 -9.11
N LYS A 158 7.46 -15.47 -9.86
CA LYS A 158 8.26 -14.35 -9.36
C LYS A 158 7.66 -13.72 -8.10
N MET A 159 6.34 -13.50 -8.08
CA MET A 159 5.65 -13.01 -6.90
C MET A 159 5.94 -13.89 -5.66
N GLY A 160 5.80 -15.21 -5.77
CA GLY A 160 6.10 -16.14 -4.68
C GLY A 160 7.58 -16.27 -4.34
N ARG A 161 8.47 -15.95 -5.28
CA ARG A 161 9.91 -16.01 -5.11
C ARG A 161 10.46 -14.83 -4.32
N TYR A 162 9.92 -13.61 -4.55
CA TYR A 162 10.43 -12.39 -3.92
C TYR A 162 9.72 -12.02 -2.63
N LEU A 163 8.40 -12.27 -2.55
CA LEU A 163 7.67 -11.99 -1.31
C LEU A 163 7.99 -13.05 -0.25
N ASN A 164 8.17 -12.59 0.99
CA ASN A 164 8.43 -13.44 2.14
C ASN A 164 7.18 -13.47 3.04
N PRO A 165 6.23 -14.38 2.78
CA PRO A 165 5.02 -14.44 3.59
C PRO A 165 5.36 -14.86 5.03
N SER A 166 4.77 -14.17 6.01
CA SER A 166 5.00 -14.48 7.43
C SER A 166 4.71 -15.96 7.73
N LYS A 167 5.47 -16.56 8.65
CA LYS A 167 5.28 -17.95 9.11
C LYS A 167 3.84 -18.23 9.53
N ALA A 168 3.14 -17.25 10.11
CA ALA A 168 1.72 -17.34 10.48
C ALA A 168 0.77 -17.44 9.25
N LYS A 169 1.14 -16.84 8.11
CA LYS A 169 0.40 -17.02 6.85
C LYS A 169 0.69 -18.38 6.21
N LEU A 170 1.88 -18.94 6.43
CA LEU A 170 2.28 -20.24 5.91
C LEU A 170 1.77 -21.40 6.78
N SER A 171 1.83 -21.28 8.12
CA SER A 171 1.43 -22.35 9.04
C SER A 171 -0.08 -22.63 9.03
N SER A 172 -0.89 -21.63 8.71
CA SER A 172 -2.35 -21.82 8.63
C SER A 172 -2.82 -22.49 7.34
N LYS A 173 -2.03 -22.50 6.25
CA LYS A 173 -2.56 -22.84 4.91
C LYS A 173 -1.56 -23.35 3.83
N GLY A 174 -0.27 -23.53 4.11
CA GLY A 174 0.74 -24.04 3.15
C GLY A 174 1.16 -23.07 2.02
N VAL A 175 2.30 -23.33 1.36
CA VAL A 175 2.85 -22.45 0.30
C VAL A 175 1.98 -22.43 -0.96
N ASP A 176 1.38 -23.55 -1.35
CA ASP A 176 0.50 -23.65 -2.51
C ASP A 176 -0.79 -22.84 -2.34
N SER A 177 -1.20 -22.58 -1.10
CA SER A 177 -2.42 -21.82 -0.80
C SER A 177 -2.31 -20.31 -1.08
N VAL A 178 -1.10 -19.74 -1.17
CA VAL A 178 -0.91 -18.33 -1.51
C VAL A 178 -1.11 -18.12 -3.01
N ARG A 179 -0.58 -19.03 -3.83
CA ARG A 179 -0.72 -19.00 -5.30
C ARG A 179 -2.15 -19.29 -5.77
N SER A 180 -2.84 -20.21 -5.10
CA SER A 180 -4.23 -20.58 -5.44
C SER A 180 -5.27 -19.52 -5.10
N ARG A 181 -4.90 -18.50 -4.30
CA ARG A 181 -5.81 -17.42 -3.87
C ARG A 181 -5.88 -16.24 -4.80
N VAL A 182 -4.96 -16.13 -5.75
CA VAL A 182 -4.93 -15.03 -6.72
C VAL A 182 -5.28 -15.54 -8.10
N VAL A 183 -5.80 -14.62 -8.93
CA VAL A 183 -6.15 -14.90 -10.33
C VAL A 183 -5.70 -13.71 -11.19
N ASN A 184 -5.23 -14.00 -12.38
CA ASN A 184 -5.06 -13.01 -13.43
C ASN A 184 -6.37 -12.82 -14.20
N LEU A 185 -6.75 -11.59 -14.54
CA LEU A 185 -7.96 -11.31 -15.32
C LEU A 185 -7.95 -12.01 -16.67
N LYS A 186 -6.77 -12.18 -17.28
CA LYS A 186 -6.59 -12.89 -18.53
C LYS A 186 -6.98 -14.38 -18.47
N GLU A 187 -6.93 -14.99 -17.29
CA GLU A 187 -7.42 -16.37 -17.08
C GLU A 187 -8.95 -16.47 -17.17
N LEU A 188 -9.66 -15.36 -16.90
CA LEU A 188 -11.13 -15.30 -16.93
C LEU A 188 -11.68 -14.69 -18.21
N ALA A 189 -10.91 -13.80 -18.84
CA ALA A 189 -11.22 -13.16 -20.10
C ALA A 189 -9.93 -13.07 -20.93
N SER A 190 -9.70 -14.02 -21.82
CA SER A 190 -8.43 -14.27 -22.55
C SER A 190 -7.90 -13.06 -23.32
N ASP A 191 -8.81 -12.20 -23.79
CA ASP A 191 -8.46 -11.02 -24.59
C ASP A 191 -8.06 -9.80 -23.76
N THR A 192 -8.06 -9.94 -22.41
CA THR A 192 -7.71 -8.85 -21.50
C THR A 192 -6.22 -8.53 -21.60
N THR A 193 -5.92 -7.30 -22.02
CA THR A 193 -4.57 -6.71 -21.99
C THR A 193 -4.55 -5.51 -21.06
N ILE A 194 -3.36 -5.04 -20.73
CA ILE A 194 -3.17 -3.81 -19.94
C ILE A 194 -3.84 -2.62 -20.63
N GLU A 195 -3.65 -2.49 -21.93
CA GLU A 195 -4.21 -1.41 -22.77
C GLU A 195 -5.74 -1.45 -22.76
N LEU A 196 -6.32 -2.64 -22.97
CA LEU A 196 -7.78 -2.81 -22.97
C LEU A 196 -8.38 -2.49 -21.58
N LEU A 197 -7.78 -3.01 -20.51
CA LEU A 197 -8.23 -2.70 -19.14
C LEU A 197 -8.10 -1.21 -18.83
N SER A 198 -6.98 -0.57 -19.22
CA SER A 198 -6.76 0.86 -19.06
C SER A 198 -7.82 1.70 -19.79
N GLN A 199 -8.21 1.28 -20.99
CA GLN A 199 -9.31 1.90 -21.75
C GLN A 199 -10.65 1.73 -21.02
N LYS A 200 -10.97 0.51 -20.55
CA LYS A 200 -12.23 0.23 -19.84
C LYS A 200 -12.32 0.98 -18.51
N LEU A 201 -11.20 1.18 -17.82
CA LEU A 201 -11.15 2.01 -16.61
C LEU A 201 -11.45 3.49 -16.92
N ALA A 202 -10.90 4.04 -18.00
CA ALA A 202 -11.17 5.41 -18.40
C ALA A 202 -12.64 5.61 -18.80
N GLU A 203 -13.21 4.68 -19.56
CA GLU A 203 -14.65 4.69 -19.91
C GLU A 203 -15.53 4.62 -18.66
N ALA A 204 -15.24 3.67 -17.74
CA ALA A 204 -15.98 3.50 -16.51
C ALA A 204 -15.84 4.71 -15.58
N PHE A 205 -14.68 5.36 -15.54
CA PHE A 205 -14.42 6.56 -14.76
C PHE A 205 -15.37 7.70 -15.16
N GLY A 206 -15.42 8.04 -16.45
CA GLY A 206 -16.37 9.03 -16.95
C GLY A 206 -17.82 8.64 -16.70
N GLN A 207 -18.19 7.38 -16.90
CA GLN A 207 -19.55 6.88 -16.74
C GLN A 207 -20.02 6.93 -15.27
N VAL A 208 -19.21 6.50 -14.31
CA VAL A 208 -19.58 6.46 -12.89
C VAL A 208 -19.69 7.85 -12.28
N TYR A 209 -18.85 8.78 -12.73
CA TYR A 209 -18.90 10.17 -12.26
C TYR A 209 -19.92 11.03 -13.04
N GLY A 210 -20.37 10.58 -14.21
CA GLY A 210 -21.29 11.32 -15.07
C GLY A 210 -20.66 12.55 -15.73
N LEU A 211 -19.34 12.57 -15.91
CA LEU A 211 -18.55 13.69 -16.40
C LEU A 211 -17.56 13.24 -17.48
N PRO A 212 -17.22 14.08 -18.45
CA PRO A 212 -16.09 13.84 -19.33
C PRO A 212 -14.78 13.97 -18.54
N TYR A 213 -13.74 13.24 -18.93
CA TYR A 213 -12.40 13.42 -18.39
C TYR A 213 -11.48 14.13 -19.38
N GLU A 214 -10.55 14.90 -18.84
CA GLU A 214 -9.42 15.49 -19.55
C GLU A 214 -8.20 14.58 -19.40
N GLU A 215 -7.61 14.15 -20.52
CA GLU A 215 -6.34 13.45 -20.46
C GLU A 215 -5.19 14.45 -20.29
N ILE A 216 -4.40 14.28 -19.23
CA ILE A 216 -3.33 15.19 -18.86
C ILE A 216 -1.95 14.55 -19.04
N GLY A 217 -0.92 15.38 -19.23
CA GLY A 217 0.48 14.99 -19.28
C GLY A 217 1.32 15.77 -18.28
N LEU A 218 2.52 15.30 -17.99
CA LEU A 218 3.50 16.02 -17.17
C LEU A 218 4.27 17.03 -18.02
N LEU A 219 4.24 18.28 -17.60
CA LEU A 219 5.03 19.37 -18.17
C LEU A 219 6.45 19.38 -17.59
N GLU A 220 7.35 20.14 -18.18
CA GLU A 220 8.73 20.30 -17.70
C GLU A 220 8.80 20.83 -16.26
N LYS A 221 7.94 21.78 -15.90
CA LYS A 221 7.82 22.29 -14.53
C LYS A 221 7.43 21.19 -13.53
N ASP A 222 6.55 20.27 -13.94
CA ASP A 222 6.09 19.18 -13.12
C ASP A 222 7.22 18.17 -12.87
N ARG A 223 8.02 17.86 -13.92
CA ARG A 223 9.19 16.99 -13.80
C ARG A 223 10.23 17.54 -12.82
N LYS A 224 10.45 18.86 -12.83
CA LYS A 224 11.34 19.53 -11.86
C LYS A 224 10.82 19.44 -10.43
N ALA A 225 9.51 19.56 -10.23
CA ALA A 225 8.88 19.42 -8.91
C ALA A 225 8.84 17.95 -8.41
N ILE A 226 8.81 16.98 -9.32
CA ILE A 226 8.84 15.54 -9.01
C ILE A 226 10.25 15.10 -8.61
N GLN A 227 11.32 15.75 -9.07
CA GLN A 227 12.70 15.32 -8.84
C GLN A 227 13.05 15.13 -7.34
N PRO A 228 12.75 16.04 -6.41
CA PRO A 228 13.02 15.82 -4.99
C PRO A 228 12.22 14.63 -4.40
N LEU A 229 11.01 14.37 -4.91
CA LEU A 229 10.21 13.22 -4.50
C LEU A 229 10.84 11.93 -5.03
N PHE A 230 11.32 11.92 -6.27
CA PHE A 230 12.05 10.79 -6.82
C PHE A 230 13.31 10.46 -5.98
N GLU A 231 14.08 11.46 -5.59
CA GLU A 231 15.25 11.30 -4.71
C GLU A 231 14.85 10.69 -3.36
N LYS A 232 13.74 11.15 -2.75
CA LYS A 232 13.17 10.55 -1.55
C LYS A 232 12.84 9.08 -1.76
N TYR A 233 12.03 8.74 -2.79
CA TYR A 233 11.57 7.35 -3.01
C TYR A 233 12.69 6.39 -3.39
N SER A 234 13.74 6.86 -4.02
CA SER A 234 14.92 6.07 -4.39
C SER A 234 15.94 5.94 -3.26
N SER A 235 15.87 6.79 -2.23
CA SER A 235 16.84 6.78 -1.12
C SER A 235 16.78 5.49 -0.30
N TRP A 236 17.91 5.12 0.27
CA TRP A 236 18.01 3.96 1.15
C TRP A 236 17.14 4.14 2.41
N GLU A 237 17.18 5.34 3.00
CA GLU A 237 16.45 5.68 4.23
C GLU A 237 14.95 5.50 4.06
N TRP A 238 14.39 5.92 2.92
CA TRP A 238 12.97 5.76 2.66
C TRP A 238 12.59 4.31 2.38
N ARG A 239 13.37 3.62 1.54
CA ARG A 239 13.06 2.25 1.08
C ARG A 239 13.19 1.21 2.18
N LEU A 240 14.33 1.20 2.87
CA LEU A 240 14.70 0.17 3.83
C LEU A 240 14.38 0.56 5.27
N GLY A 241 14.16 1.85 5.51
CA GLY A 241 13.81 2.35 6.81
C GLY A 241 15.01 2.57 7.71
N ARG A 242 14.73 2.96 8.93
CA ARG A 242 15.73 3.22 9.95
C ARG A 242 15.92 1.95 10.80
N GLU A 243 17.11 1.44 10.82
CA GLU A 243 17.50 0.43 11.78
C GLU A 243 17.91 1.11 13.10
N ILE A 244 17.42 0.60 14.21
CA ILE A 244 17.87 0.97 15.55
C ILE A 244 18.48 -0.24 16.25
N PRO A 245 19.53 -0.08 17.07
CA PRO A 245 19.89 -1.10 18.03
C PRO A 245 18.74 -1.24 19.04
N PHE A 246 18.32 -2.45 19.34
CA PHE A 246 17.24 -2.68 20.31
C PHE A 246 17.64 -3.71 21.34
N THR A 247 17.14 -3.53 22.56
CA THR A 247 17.32 -4.43 23.70
C THR A 247 16.05 -5.20 24.03
N PHE A 248 14.91 -4.75 23.47
CA PHE A 248 13.62 -5.40 23.65
C PHE A 248 12.86 -5.42 22.32
N GLU A 249 12.22 -6.54 22.02
CA GLU A 249 11.33 -6.69 20.88
C GLU A 249 10.10 -7.50 21.28
N CYS A 250 8.93 -7.02 20.87
CA CYS A 250 7.70 -7.81 20.90
C CYS A 250 6.90 -7.62 19.61
N GLY A 251 6.05 -8.59 19.27
CA GLY A 251 5.22 -8.49 18.08
C GLY A 251 4.12 -9.53 18.01
N LYS A 252 2.98 -9.16 17.45
CA LYS A 252 1.81 -10.02 17.32
C LYS A 252 0.97 -9.67 16.10
N ARG A 253 0.22 -10.65 15.60
CA ARG A 253 -0.78 -10.45 14.56
C ARG A 253 -2.17 -10.36 15.16
N PHE A 254 -2.92 -9.33 14.73
CA PHE A 254 -4.30 -9.05 15.11
C PHE A 254 -5.21 -9.02 13.88
N PRO A 255 -6.54 -8.98 14.03
CA PRO A 255 -7.48 -8.85 12.91
C PRO A 255 -7.26 -7.60 12.04
N TRP A 256 -6.80 -6.50 12.66
CA TRP A 256 -6.53 -5.21 11.99
C TRP A 256 -5.14 -5.13 11.34
N GLY A 257 -4.21 -6.04 11.66
CA GLY A 257 -2.85 -6.08 11.11
C GLY A 257 -1.87 -6.75 12.06
N SER A 258 -0.61 -6.86 11.66
CA SER A 258 0.51 -7.21 12.53
C SER A 258 1.14 -5.93 13.07
N VAL A 259 1.70 -6.03 14.27
CA VAL A 259 2.54 -4.99 14.86
C VAL A 259 3.79 -5.65 15.43
N GLN A 260 4.92 -4.95 15.31
CA GLN A 260 6.19 -5.29 15.93
C GLN A 260 6.75 -4.00 16.51
N ILE A 261 7.16 -4.05 17.78
CA ILE A 261 7.75 -2.94 18.52
C ILE A 261 9.17 -3.35 18.89
N GLN A 262 10.14 -2.53 18.54
CA GLN A 262 11.55 -2.63 18.95
C GLN A 262 11.88 -1.41 19.81
N LEU A 263 12.48 -1.63 20.98
CA LEU A 263 12.84 -0.58 21.91
C LEU A 263 14.32 -0.67 22.28
N MET A 264 15.03 0.45 22.19
CA MET A 264 16.31 0.64 22.83
C MET A 264 16.07 1.17 24.26
N VAL A 265 16.33 0.33 25.25
CA VAL A 265 16.12 0.67 26.66
C VAL A 265 17.46 0.93 27.35
N ASP A 266 17.57 2.06 28.03
CA ASP A 266 18.73 2.43 28.83
C ASP A 266 18.29 3.17 30.09
N GLY A 267 18.84 2.80 31.25
CA GLY A 267 18.50 3.38 32.56
C GLY A 267 17.01 3.24 32.90
N GLY A 268 16.36 2.15 32.47
CA GLY A 268 14.94 1.89 32.73
C GLY A 268 13.98 2.78 31.93
N ARG A 269 14.47 3.45 30.87
CA ARG A 269 13.67 4.28 29.97
C ARG A 269 13.89 3.90 28.52
N VAL A 270 12.83 4.05 27.72
CA VAL A 270 12.88 3.92 26.27
C VAL A 270 13.62 5.12 25.66
N LYS A 271 14.78 4.89 25.07
CA LYS A 271 15.57 5.93 24.40
C LYS A 271 15.16 6.11 22.94
N GLU A 272 14.96 5.00 22.26
CA GLU A 272 14.51 4.96 20.87
C GLU A 272 13.49 3.85 20.71
N ALA A 273 12.52 4.07 19.85
CA ALA A 273 11.53 3.09 19.48
C ALA A 273 11.46 2.96 17.95
N GLU A 274 11.21 1.75 17.44
CA GLU A 274 10.83 1.54 16.07
C GLU A 274 9.61 0.62 16.03
N VAL A 275 8.63 0.99 15.22
CA VAL A 275 7.35 0.26 15.13
C VAL A 275 7.08 -0.10 13.67
N TYR A 276 6.90 -1.40 13.44
CA TYR A 276 6.53 -1.92 12.13
C TYR A 276 5.10 -2.45 12.16
N SER A 277 4.34 -2.22 11.08
CA SER A 277 2.95 -2.69 10.95
C SER A 277 2.53 -2.84 9.48
N ASP A 278 1.66 -3.81 9.22
CA ASP A 278 0.91 -3.95 7.97
C ASP A 278 -0.55 -3.47 8.12
N SER A 279 -0.82 -2.64 9.13
CA SER A 279 -2.12 -1.99 9.29
C SER A 279 -2.46 -1.10 8.11
N MET A 280 -3.75 -0.99 7.79
CA MET A 280 -4.23 -0.04 6.78
C MET A 280 -4.15 1.42 7.28
N ASP A 281 -4.16 1.66 8.59
CA ASP A 281 -3.83 2.95 9.18
C ASP A 281 -2.31 3.14 9.20
N TRP A 282 -1.81 3.91 8.23
CA TRP A 282 -0.39 4.19 8.08
C TRP A 282 0.20 5.00 9.24
N SER A 283 -0.62 5.72 10.03
CA SER A 283 -0.17 6.60 11.11
C SER A 283 0.11 5.87 12.42
N ILE A 284 -0.33 4.61 12.58
CA ILE A 284 -0.18 3.84 13.83
C ILE A 284 1.27 3.77 14.29
N ALA A 285 2.19 3.45 13.39
CA ALA A 285 3.59 3.25 13.75
C ALA A 285 4.23 4.54 14.24
N GLU A 286 3.97 5.67 13.57
CA GLU A 286 4.51 6.98 13.98
C GLU A 286 3.94 7.44 15.32
N ARG A 287 2.63 7.24 15.56
CA ARG A 287 1.97 7.59 16.81
C ARG A 287 2.48 6.75 17.99
N LEU A 288 2.59 5.43 17.82
CA LEU A 288 3.12 4.55 18.84
C LEU A 288 4.58 4.86 19.14
N LYS A 289 5.42 5.03 18.11
CA LYS A 289 6.83 5.41 18.28
C LYS A 289 6.97 6.68 19.12
N ALA A 290 6.30 7.75 18.74
CA ALA A 290 6.35 9.04 19.45
C ALA A 290 5.83 8.94 20.89
N ALA A 291 4.86 8.06 21.18
CA ALA A 291 4.33 7.90 22.52
C ALA A 291 5.21 7.00 23.41
N LEU A 292 5.94 6.06 22.83
CA LEU A 292 6.80 5.13 23.60
C LEU A 292 8.16 5.75 23.94
N GLU A 293 8.70 6.60 23.08
CA GLU A 293 10.00 7.26 23.32
C GLU A 293 9.96 8.16 24.57
N GLY A 294 10.94 7.97 25.47
CA GLY A 294 11.04 8.70 26.72
C GLY A 294 10.25 8.10 27.91
N GLU A 295 9.36 7.15 27.67
CA GLU A 295 8.59 6.50 28.73
C GLU A 295 9.45 5.56 29.59
N SER A 296 8.98 5.28 30.81
CA SER A 296 9.59 4.25 31.64
C SER A 296 9.37 2.88 31.02
N PHE A 297 10.40 2.04 31.03
CA PHE A 297 10.29 0.66 30.56
C PHE A 297 9.59 -0.18 31.63
N GLY A 298 8.34 -0.52 31.38
CA GLY A 298 7.50 -1.34 32.22
C GLY A 298 6.07 -1.36 31.69
N GLU A 299 5.37 -2.44 31.97
CA GLU A 299 4.04 -2.75 31.43
C GLU A 299 3.05 -1.58 31.53
N ALA A 300 2.88 -1.03 32.74
CA ALA A 300 1.89 0.02 32.99
C ALA A 300 2.17 1.31 32.18
N ALA A 301 3.44 1.73 32.08
CA ALA A 301 3.81 2.94 31.37
C ALA A 301 3.67 2.77 29.85
N LEU A 302 4.11 1.64 29.31
CA LEU A 302 4.02 1.35 27.87
C LEU A 302 2.56 1.17 27.43
N CYS A 303 1.71 0.55 28.26
CA CYS A 303 0.29 0.42 28.00
C CYS A 303 -0.41 1.80 28.00
N LEU A 304 -0.12 2.65 28.97
CA LEU A 304 -0.66 4.01 29.03
C LEU A 304 -0.26 4.85 27.80
N ALA A 305 0.98 4.69 27.33
CA ALA A 305 1.45 5.34 26.10
C ALA A 305 0.67 4.84 24.85
N ALA A 306 0.45 3.52 24.76
CA ALA A 306 -0.34 2.94 23.68
C ALA A 306 -1.81 3.40 23.72
N GLU A 307 -2.44 3.52 24.89
CA GLU A 307 -3.79 4.03 25.06
C GLU A 307 -3.94 5.48 24.56
N LYS A 308 -2.98 6.33 24.88
CA LYS A 308 -2.97 7.72 24.42
C LYS A 308 -2.77 7.82 22.90
N ALA A 309 -1.88 7.00 22.35
CA ALA A 309 -1.52 7.06 20.95
C ALA A 309 -2.56 6.43 20.01
N CYS A 310 -3.11 5.29 20.42
CA CYS A 310 -3.95 4.46 19.57
C CYS A 310 -5.10 3.81 20.35
N PRO A 311 -6.06 4.59 20.87
CA PRO A 311 -7.11 4.09 21.78
C PRO A 311 -7.91 2.93 21.19
N ASP A 312 -8.17 2.94 19.89
CA ASP A 312 -8.98 1.92 19.19
C ASP A 312 -8.35 0.52 19.19
N ILE A 313 -7.02 0.42 19.32
CA ILE A 313 -6.26 -0.83 19.30
C ILE A 313 -5.41 -1.03 20.57
N ALA A 314 -5.51 -0.11 21.53
CA ALA A 314 -4.68 -0.11 22.75
C ALA A 314 -4.78 -1.42 23.52
N SER A 315 -5.98 -1.98 23.65
CA SER A 315 -6.19 -3.25 24.37
C SER A 315 -5.41 -4.42 23.75
N ASP A 316 -5.29 -4.45 22.43
CA ASP A 316 -4.52 -5.47 21.72
C ASP A 316 -3.00 -5.26 21.95
N ILE A 317 -2.54 -4.01 21.87
CA ILE A 317 -1.14 -3.64 22.11
C ILE A 317 -0.75 -3.94 23.57
N CYS A 318 -1.59 -3.55 24.53
CA CYS A 318 -1.35 -3.80 25.95
C CYS A 318 -1.27 -5.31 26.24
N ARG A 319 -2.19 -6.10 25.70
CA ARG A 319 -2.13 -7.56 25.86
C ARG A 319 -0.83 -8.15 25.29
N MET A 320 -0.36 -7.65 24.16
CA MET A 320 0.91 -8.09 23.56
C MET A 320 2.10 -7.74 24.47
N ILE A 321 2.11 -6.56 25.09
CA ILE A 321 3.15 -6.13 26.04
C ILE A 321 3.10 -6.96 27.31
N GLN A 322 1.93 -7.20 27.87
CA GLN A 322 1.69 -8.01 29.07
C GLN A 322 2.19 -9.46 28.92
N GLU A 323 2.05 -10.03 27.73
CA GLU A 323 2.57 -11.38 27.43
C GLU A 323 4.10 -11.47 27.49
N GLN A 324 4.82 -10.35 27.62
CA GLN A 324 6.29 -10.32 27.71
C GLN A 324 6.81 -10.36 29.16
N GLU A 325 5.93 -10.22 30.16
CA GLU A 325 6.26 -10.28 31.61
C GLU A 325 7.40 -9.31 32.01
N ILE A 326 7.32 -8.01 31.58
CA ILE A 326 8.33 -6.96 31.82
C ILE A 326 7.97 -6.02 32.98
#